data_1ac05b6b034a57c9dbd00c052feb9b63
#
_entry.id   1ac05b6b034a57c9dbd00c052feb9b63
#
_cell.length_a   1.000
_cell.length_b   1.000
_cell.length_c   1.000
_cell.angle_alpha   90.00
_cell.angle_beta   90.00
_cell.angle_gamma   90.00
#
_symmetry.space_group_name_H-M   'P 1'
#
loop_
_entity.id
_entity.type
_entity.pdbx_description
1 polymer ?
#
loop_
_entity_poly.entity_id
_entity_poly.type
_entity_poly.pdbx_seq_one_letter_code
_entity_poly.pdbx_strand_id
1 'polypeptide(L)'
;MSDLQNIKNRFGIIGNYPALNRALEKAIQVAPTDISVLVIGESGTGKEFIPKIIHSESKRKHQPYIVVNCGAIPEGTIDSELFGHDKGAFTGATSTRKGYFEVADGGTIFLDEVGELPLQTQVRLLRVLESGEFMKVGSSQIQKTNVRIVAATNVNMMNAIQEGKFREDLYYRLNTVQVDMPPLRERKGDIHLLFRKFAIDFAEKYRMPELILTEDAVRYLEGYSFPGNVRQLRNLVEQMTVVEQSRTISAERLAEYIPADNRLPAVSNHSKSNNNSDFSSEREIMYKILFDMRNDINDLKSLTSELIKNRGTGEFSMHEQNLINRIFTPEVSSTNPSSLLYFETPPAEIQNPTIITRSDMENYNNIEDIELEEARPESLSLQNNERDLIIKALEKHNGRRNKAADELGISQRTLYRKIKQYNLED
;
A
#
# COMPACT_ATOMS: atom_id res chain seq x y z
N MET A 1 4.96 37.60 16.20
CA MET A 1 4.66 36.46 17.14
C MET A 1 3.16 36.18 17.26
N SER A 2 2.27 37.18 17.20
CA SER A 2 0.80 36.99 17.26
C SER A 2 0.25 36.11 16.11
N ASP A 3 0.76 36.31 14.91
CA ASP A 3 0.24 35.61 13.72
C ASP A 3 0.55 34.13 13.72
N LEU A 4 1.75 33.70 14.15
CA LEU A 4 2.12 32.31 14.24
C LEU A 4 1.25 31.55 15.26
N GLN A 5 1.00 32.16 16.44
CA GLN A 5 0.15 31.53 17.46
C GLN A 5 -1.31 31.41 17.00
N ASN A 6 -1.82 32.44 16.30
CA ASN A 6 -3.17 32.40 15.73
C ASN A 6 -3.31 31.26 14.69
N ILE A 7 -2.29 31.08 13.85
CA ILE A 7 -2.26 29.99 12.86
C ILE A 7 -2.18 28.64 13.55
N LYS A 8 -1.32 28.46 14.55
CA LYS A 8 -1.27 27.21 15.33
C LYS A 8 -2.63 26.87 15.93
N ASN A 9 -3.29 27.83 16.56
CA ASN A 9 -4.61 27.63 17.16
C ASN A 9 -5.68 27.27 16.10
N ARG A 10 -5.66 27.97 14.96
CA ARG A 10 -6.62 27.77 13.87
C ARG A 10 -6.51 26.38 13.24
N PHE A 11 -5.29 25.87 13.09
CA PHE A 11 -5.03 24.56 12.48
C PHE A 11 -4.84 23.43 13.50
N GLY A 12 -4.93 23.73 14.81
CA GLY A 12 -4.74 22.74 15.87
C GLY A 12 -3.32 22.19 15.95
N ILE A 13 -2.32 23.00 15.58
CA ILE A 13 -0.90 22.61 15.59
C ILE A 13 -0.33 22.82 16.98
N ILE A 14 0.16 21.75 17.58
CA ILE A 14 0.74 21.74 18.93
C ILE A 14 2.24 21.55 18.84
N GLY A 15 2.96 22.33 19.62
CA GLY A 15 4.40 22.29 19.74
C GLY A 15 5.03 23.67 19.65
N ASN A 16 6.18 23.81 20.33
CA ASN A 16 6.94 25.04 20.40
C ASN A 16 8.40 24.86 19.93
N TYR A 17 8.70 23.70 19.38
CA TYR A 17 10.05 23.41 18.89
C TYR A 17 10.49 24.41 17.81
N PRO A 18 11.71 24.99 17.89
CA PRO A 18 12.13 26.05 16.98
C PRO A 18 12.12 25.68 15.49
N ALA A 19 12.45 24.41 15.16
CA ALA A 19 12.42 23.98 13.76
C ALA A 19 10.98 23.90 13.22
N LEU A 20 10.00 23.44 14.04
CA LEU A 20 8.58 23.47 13.67
C LEU A 20 8.12 24.93 13.45
N ASN A 21 8.47 25.84 14.33
CA ASN A 21 8.12 27.25 14.18
C ASN A 21 8.68 27.84 12.89
N ARG A 22 9.97 27.57 12.58
CA ARG A 22 10.59 28.00 11.31
C ARG A 22 9.88 27.43 10.08
N ALA A 23 9.45 26.16 10.12
CA ALA A 23 8.68 25.55 9.03
C ALA A 23 7.35 26.28 8.79
N LEU A 24 6.63 26.60 9.88
CA LEU A 24 5.38 27.35 9.81
C LEU A 24 5.58 28.79 9.35
N GLU A 25 6.61 29.47 9.82
CA GLU A 25 6.97 30.84 9.39
C GLU A 25 7.30 30.89 7.90
N LYS A 26 8.10 29.92 7.39
CA LYS A 26 8.35 29.80 5.95
C LYS A 26 7.06 29.59 5.16
N ALA A 27 6.14 28.74 5.64
CA ALA A 27 4.85 28.51 5.00
C ALA A 27 4.02 29.81 4.90
N ILE A 28 4.00 30.63 5.97
CA ILE A 28 3.30 31.91 6.00
C ILE A 28 3.97 32.90 5.04
N GLN A 29 5.30 32.99 5.04
CA GLN A 29 6.05 33.93 4.18
C GLN A 29 5.86 33.64 2.70
N VAL A 30 5.78 32.35 2.31
CA VAL A 30 5.62 31.97 0.91
C VAL A 30 4.15 31.98 0.46
N ALA A 31 3.20 32.02 1.40
CA ALA A 31 1.75 31.93 1.10
C ALA A 31 1.26 33.02 0.10
N PRO A 32 1.65 34.30 0.18
CA PRO A 32 1.19 35.35 -0.75
C PRO A 32 1.70 35.19 -2.18
N THR A 33 2.68 34.31 -2.41
CA THR A 33 3.32 34.11 -3.72
C THR A 33 2.69 32.87 -4.43
N ASP A 34 2.95 32.75 -5.74
CA ASP A 34 2.53 31.54 -6.52
C ASP A 34 3.68 30.53 -6.71
N ILE A 35 4.77 30.68 -5.95
CA ILE A 35 5.95 29.81 -6.03
C ILE A 35 5.60 28.41 -5.57
N SER A 36 6.17 27.38 -6.24
CA SER A 36 6.08 25.99 -5.82
C SER A 36 6.83 25.75 -4.52
N VAL A 37 6.29 24.88 -3.68
CA VAL A 37 6.84 24.54 -2.36
C VAL A 37 6.97 23.03 -2.24
N LEU A 38 8.15 22.56 -1.83
CA LEU A 38 8.40 21.16 -1.50
C LEU A 38 8.51 21.00 0.02
N VAL A 39 7.60 20.22 0.59
CA VAL A 39 7.59 19.88 2.02
C VAL A 39 8.29 18.53 2.23
N ILE A 40 9.40 18.53 2.95
CA ILE A 40 10.15 17.31 3.25
C ILE A 40 9.97 16.94 4.72
N GLY A 41 9.80 15.66 4.99
CA GLY A 41 9.70 15.13 6.35
C GLY A 41 9.22 13.70 6.38
N GLU A 42 9.50 12.99 7.46
CA GLU A 42 9.09 11.61 7.64
C GLU A 42 7.56 11.43 7.61
N SER A 43 7.12 10.19 7.38
CA SER A 43 5.70 9.87 7.46
C SER A 43 5.16 10.17 8.87
N GLY A 44 3.95 10.75 8.94
CA GLY A 44 3.29 11.06 10.19
C GLY A 44 3.81 12.28 10.95
N THR A 45 4.67 13.15 10.37
CA THR A 45 5.15 14.40 10.99
C THR A 45 4.14 15.54 10.94
N GLY A 46 3.07 15.41 10.13
CA GLY A 46 2.04 16.44 9.94
C GLY A 46 2.30 17.37 8.74
N LYS A 47 2.96 16.86 7.69
CA LYS A 47 3.23 17.62 6.44
C LYS A 47 1.99 18.24 5.83
N GLU A 48 0.82 17.64 5.99
CA GLU A 48 -0.46 18.11 5.46
C GLU A 48 -0.92 19.48 6.00
N PHE A 49 -0.38 19.94 7.13
CA PHE A 49 -0.71 21.28 7.66
C PHE A 49 -0.08 22.40 6.84
N ILE A 50 1.11 22.19 6.29
CA ILE A 50 1.85 23.23 5.54
C ILE A 50 1.07 23.68 4.30
N PRO A 51 0.59 22.80 3.40
CA PRO A 51 -0.21 23.20 2.24
C PRO A 51 -1.52 23.90 2.62
N LYS A 52 -2.18 23.45 3.71
CA LYS A 52 -3.41 24.08 4.22
C LYS A 52 -3.16 25.52 4.67
N ILE A 53 -2.04 25.75 5.39
CA ILE A 53 -1.63 27.10 5.81
C ILE A 53 -1.32 27.96 4.58
N ILE A 54 -0.49 27.45 3.65
CA ILE A 54 -0.12 28.14 2.42
C ILE A 54 -1.37 28.56 1.64
N HIS A 55 -2.33 27.65 1.47
CA HIS A 55 -3.56 27.97 0.74
C HIS A 55 -4.40 29.01 1.48
N SER A 56 -4.62 28.84 2.79
CA SER A 56 -5.48 29.73 3.59
C SER A 56 -4.96 31.17 3.71
N GLU A 57 -3.63 31.34 3.70
CA GLU A 57 -2.97 32.67 3.79
C GLU A 57 -2.60 33.22 2.39
N SER A 58 -3.00 32.53 1.29
CA SER A 58 -2.73 32.94 -0.08
C SER A 58 -3.83 33.83 -0.65
N LYS A 59 -3.54 34.43 -1.80
CA LYS A 59 -4.53 35.15 -2.63
C LYS A 59 -5.62 34.21 -3.17
N ARG A 60 -5.34 32.87 -3.19
CA ARG A 60 -6.21 31.81 -3.70
C ARG A 60 -7.07 31.15 -2.62
N LYS A 61 -7.15 31.70 -1.41
CA LYS A 61 -7.84 31.10 -0.24
C LYS A 61 -9.34 30.78 -0.44
N HIS A 62 -9.97 31.38 -1.44
CA HIS A 62 -11.37 31.14 -1.81
C HIS A 62 -11.53 30.29 -3.09
N GLN A 63 -10.43 29.87 -3.68
CA GLN A 63 -10.38 29.03 -4.86
C GLN A 63 -10.30 27.53 -4.48
N PRO A 64 -10.45 26.59 -5.40
CA PRO A 64 -10.37 25.17 -5.11
C PRO A 64 -9.03 24.78 -4.45
N TYR A 65 -9.11 23.95 -3.41
CA TYR A 65 -7.98 23.29 -2.79
C TYR A 65 -8.13 21.79 -2.96
N ILE A 66 -7.29 21.19 -3.79
CA ILE A 66 -7.35 19.76 -4.13
C ILE A 66 -6.16 19.05 -3.50
N VAL A 67 -6.42 17.93 -2.83
CA VAL A 67 -5.41 17.07 -2.20
C VAL A 67 -5.34 15.76 -2.95
N VAL A 68 -4.16 15.38 -3.39
CA VAL A 68 -3.90 14.13 -4.10
C VAL A 68 -2.78 13.39 -3.40
N ASN A 69 -3.03 12.17 -2.95
CA ASN A 69 -1.96 11.28 -2.49
C ASN A 69 -1.50 10.43 -3.68
N CYS A 70 -0.28 10.69 -4.16
CA CYS A 70 0.28 10.04 -5.34
C CYS A 70 0.58 8.55 -5.10
N GLY A 71 0.99 8.17 -3.88
CA GLY A 71 1.25 6.79 -3.53
C GLY A 71 -0.02 5.92 -3.35
N ALA A 72 -1.19 6.55 -3.14
CA ALA A 72 -2.46 5.84 -3.01
C ALA A 72 -3.15 5.52 -4.35
N ILE A 73 -2.72 6.14 -5.45
CA ILE A 73 -3.31 5.93 -6.79
C ILE A 73 -2.46 4.92 -7.55
N PRO A 74 -3.04 3.84 -8.08
CA PRO A 74 -2.29 2.87 -8.89
C PRO A 74 -1.62 3.52 -10.12
N GLU A 75 -0.40 3.08 -10.44
CA GLU A 75 0.41 3.61 -11.55
C GLU A 75 -0.36 3.63 -12.89
N GLY A 76 -1.15 2.58 -13.19
CA GLY A 76 -1.94 2.49 -14.43
C GLY A 76 -3.08 3.50 -14.56
N THR A 77 -3.47 4.20 -13.47
CA THR A 77 -4.60 5.15 -13.47
C THR A 77 -4.20 6.56 -13.07
N ILE A 78 -3.00 6.77 -12.52
CA ILE A 78 -2.56 8.06 -11.98
C ILE A 78 -2.59 9.19 -13.03
N ASP A 79 -2.19 8.91 -14.27
CA ASP A 79 -2.24 9.88 -15.36
C ASP A 79 -3.68 10.31 -15.69
N SER A 80 -4.61 9.34 -15.69
CA SER A 80 -6.02 9.59 -15.92
C SER A 80 -6.68 10.40 -14.80
N GLU A 81 -6.28 10.17 -13.55
CA GLU A 81 -6.79 10.93 -12.40
C GLU A 81 -6.20 12.35 -12.36
N LEU A 82 -4.90 12.52 -12.59
CA LEU A 82 -4.24 13.83 -12.56
C LEU A 82 -4.66 14.72 -13.74
N PHE A 83 -4.59 14.18 -14.97
CA PHE A 83 -4.75 14.97 -16.20
C PHE A 83 -6.11 14.78 -16.90
N GLY A 84 -6.89 13.80 -16.45
CA GLY A 84 -8.16 13.44 -17.10
C GLY A 84 -7.98 12.54 -18.32
N HIS A 85 -9.08 12.06 -18.88
CA HIS A 85 -9.08 11.24 -20.08
C HIS A 85 -10.26 11.56 -20.98
N ASP A 86 -10.10 11.33 -22.29
CA ASP A 86 -11.17 11.38 -23.25
C ASP A 86 -11.84 10.01 -23.43
N LYS A 87 -13.06 10.01 -23.92
CA LYS A 87 -13.79 8.78 -24.23
C LYS A 87 -12.97 7.91 -25.21
N GLY A 88 -12.79 6.64 -24.86
CA GLY A 88 -12.02 5.67 -25.67
C GLY A 88 -10.51 5.71 -25.45
N ALA A 89 -9.99 6.48 -24.49
CA ALA A 89 -8.56 6.58 -24.20
C ALA A 89 -7.92 5.25 -23.77
N PHE A 90 -8.70 4.38 -23.13
CA PHE A 90 -8.30 3.02 -22.71
C PHE A 90 -9.53 2.12 -22.61
N THR A 91 -9.34 0.82 -22.44
CA THR A 91 -10.41 -0.17 -22.24
C THR A 91 -11.19 0.15 -20.97
N GLY A 92 -12.46 0.59 -21.13
CA GLY A 92 -13.30 1.05 -20.01
C GLY A 92 -13.53 2.56 -19.93
N ALA A 93 -12.86 3.38 -20.75
CA ALA A 93 -13.12 4.82 -20.85
C ALA A 93 -14.42 5.11 -21.61
N THR A 94 -15.57 4.92 -20.97
CA THR A 94 -16.91 5.08 -21.56
C THR A 94 -17.31 6.54 -21.76
N SER A 95 -16.72 7.46 -20.99
CA SER A 95 -16.99 8.90 -21.02
C SER A 95 -15.71 9.70 -20.82
N THR A 96 -15.70 10.97 -21.26
CA THR A 96 -14.62 11.92 -20.93
C THR A 96 -14.73 12.32 -19.46
N ARG A 97 -13.59 12.31 -18.71
CA ARG A 97 -13.51 12.72 -17.31
C ARG A 97 -12.46 13.81 -17.12
N LYS A 98 -12.79 14.80 -16.28
CA LYS A 98 -11.85 15.84 -15.86
C LYS A 98 -10.83 15.31 -14.88
N GLY A 99 -9.55 15.73 -15.06
CA GLY A 99 -8.48 15.43 -14.11
C GLY A 99 -8.38 16.45 -12.99
N TYR A 100 -7.57 16.13 -11.98
CA TYR A 100 -7.37 17.03 -10.82
C TYR A 100 -6.79 18.39 -11.22
N PHE A 101 -5.92 18.47 -12.24
CA PHE A 101 -5.38 19.76 -12.72
C PHE A 101 -6.44 20.63 -13.38
N GLU A 102 -7.46 20.05 -14.03
CA GLU A 102 -8.58 20.79 -14.58
C GLU A 102 -9.54 21.29 -13.47
N VAL A 103 -9.76 20.47 -12.44
CA VAL A 103 -10.63 20.81 -11.30
C VAL A 103 -9.97 21.87 -10.39
N ALA A 104 -8.64 21.83 -10.25
CA ALA A 104 -7.87 22.75 -9.42
C ALA A 104 -7.56 24.07 -10.11
N ASP A 105 -8.02 24.31 -11.34
CA ASP A 105 -7.70 25.53 -12.08
C ASP A 105 -8.06 26.81 -11.31
N GLY A 106 -7.15 27.79 -11.32
CA GLY A 106 -7.22 28.99 -10.48
C GLY A 106 -6.90 28.79 -9.00
N GLY A 107 -6.83 27.54 -8.53
CA GLY A 107 -6.69 27.15 -7.13
C GLY A 107 -5.29 26.67 -6.73
N THR A 108 -5.27 25.73 -5.79
CA THR A 108 -4.04 25.10 -5.28
C THR A 108 -4.21 23.58 -5.30
N ILE A 109 -3.22 22.86 -5.81
CA ILE A 109 -3.13 21.40 -5.72
C ILE A 109 -2.02 21.03 -4.73
N PHE A 110 -2.32 20.11 -3.83
CA PHE A 110 -1.37 19.49 -2.94
C PHE A 110 -1.10 18.06 -3.39
N LEU A 111 0.15 17.75 -3.75
CA LEU A 111 0.61 16.45 -4.16
C LEU A 111 1.38 15.81 -2.99
N ASP A 112 0.76 14.90 -2.27
CA ASP A 112 1.44 14.14 -1.21
C ASP A 112 2.13 12.92 -1.80
N GLU A 113 3.26 12.53 -1.20
CA GLU A 113 4.09 11.40 -1.65
C GLU A 113 4.53 11.53 -3.12
N VAL A 114 4.94 12.76 -3.53
CA VAL A 114 5.32 13.04 -4.93
C VAL A 114 6.49 12.19 -5.41
N GLY A 115 7.33 11.68 -4.50
CA GLY A 115 8.42 10.76 -4.80
C GLY A 115 7.99 9.41 -5.37
N GLU A 116 6.71 9.03 -5.18
CA GLU A 116 6.13 7.76 -5.68
C GLU A 116 5.55 7.89 -7.10
N LEU A 117 5.64 9.08 -7.73
CA LEU A 117 5.14 9.27 -9.09
C LEU A 117 5.93 8.46 -10.11
N PRO A 118 5.29 7.75 -11.06
CA PRO A 118 5.96 7.13 -12.20
C PRO A 118 6.71 8.15 -13.06
N LEU A 119 7.84 7.75 -13.64
CA LEU A 119 8.68 8.64 -14.47
C LEU A 119 7.90 9.32 -15.62
N GLN A 120 6.95 8.60 -16.23
CA GLN A 120 6.11 9.17 -17.29
C GLN A 120 5.21 10.30 -16.76
N THR A 121 4.62 10.11 -15.60
CA THR A 121 3.79 11.12 -14.93
C THR A 121 4.62 12.34 -14.51
N GLN A 122 5.88 12.10 -14.06
CA GLN A 122 6.81 13.18 -13.72
C GLN A 122 7.09 14.10 -14.92
N VAL A 123 7.27 13.55 -16.14
CA VAL A 123 7.45 14.35 -17.35
C VAL A 123 6.24 15.25 -17.64
N ARG A 124 5.03 14.72 -17.43
CA ARG A 124 3.78 15.48 -17.63
C ARG A 124 3.61 16.55 -16.58
N LEU A 125 3.93 16.25 -15.32
CA LEU A 125 3.91 17.21 -14.20
C LEU A 125 4.89 18.36 -14.44
N LEU A 126 6.08 18.09 -14.97
CA LEU A 126 7.06 19.10 -15.31
C LEU A 126 6.49 20.13 -16.30
N ARG A 127 5.77 19.67 -17.36
CA ARG A 127 5.12 20.57 -18.32
C ARG A 127 4.09 21.49 -17.64
N VAL A 128 3.31 20.96 -16.69
CA VAL A 128 2.37 21.78 -15.93
C VAL A 128 3.10 22.85 -15.11
N LEU A 129 4.23 22.50 -14.49
CA LEU A 129 5.03 23.45 -13.68
C LEU A 129 5.75 24.52 -14.52
N GLU A 130 6.11 24.22 -15.77
CA GLU A 130 6.84 25.14 -16.63
C GLU A 130 5.92 26.08 -17.44
N SER A 131 4.94 25.49 -18.11
CA SER A 131 4.08 26.21 -19.06
C SER A 131 2.62 26.32 -18.63
N GLY A 132 2.22 25.62 -17.56
CA GLY A 132 0.81 25.49 -17.17
C GLY A 132 -0.01 24.65 -18.17
N GLU A 133 0.64 23.83 -18.99
CA GLU A 133 0.00 23.08 -20.06
C GLU A 133 0.00 21.57 -19.77
N PHE A 134 -1.09 20.93 -20.11
CA PHE A 134 -1.23 19.46 -20.05
C PHE A 134 -2.14 18.95 -21.16
N MET A 135 -2.14 17.61 -21.34
CA MET A 135 -3.05 16.92 -22.27
C MET A 135 -3.77 15.80 -21.52
N LYS A 136 -5.04 15.58 -21.83
CA LYS A 136 -5.77 14.40 -21.34
C LYS A 136 -5.19 13.11 -21.92
N VAL A 137 -5.40 12.01 -21.23
CA VAL A 137 -5.04 10.69 -21.76
C VAL A 137 -5.95 10.39 -22.97
N GLY A 138 -5.35 9.96 -24.07
CA GLY A 138 -6.05 9.71 -25.34
C GLY A 138 -6.38 10.94 -26.17
N SER A 139 -5.89 12.14 -25.76
CA SER A 139 -6.11 13.41 -26.50
C SER A 139 -4.79 14.03 -26.92
N SER A 140 -4.77 14.68 -28.07
CA SER A 140 -3.67 15.54 -28.55
C SER A 140 -3.92 17.02 -28.27
N GLN A 141 -5.08 17.37 -27.70
CA GLN A 141 -5.45 18.74 -27.40
C GLN A 141 -4.74 19.25 -26.17
N ILE A 142 -3.99 20.36 -26.30
CA ILE A 142 -3.33 21.04 -25.18
C ILE A 142 -4.37 21.83 -24.39
N GLN A 143 -4.38 21.63 -23.08
CA GLN A 143 -5.17 22.38 -22.12
C GLN A 143 -4.25 23.23 -21.25
N LYS A 144 -4.76 24.36 -20.75
CA LYS A 144 -4.02 25.27 -19.86
C LYS A 144 -4.66 25.28 -18.49
N THR A 145 -3.83 25.34 -17.46
CA THR A 145 -4.25 25.52 -16.08
C THR A 145 -3.36 26.54 -15.37
N ASN A 146 -3.96 27.31 -14.48
CA ASN A 146 -3.24 28.23 -13.59
C ASN A 146 -3.35 27.73 -12.15
N VAL A 147 -2.66 26.65 -11.85
CA VAL A 147 -2.70 26.01 -10.54
C VAL A 147 -1.40 26.26 -9.76
N ARG A 148 -1.52 26.59 -8.48
CA ARG A 148 -0.40 26.59 -7.56
C ARG A 148 -0.12 25.18 -7.06
N ILE A 149 1.13 24.71 -7.16
CA ILE A 149 1.52 23.36 -6.74
C ILE A 149 2.29 23.44 -5.42
N VAL A 150 1.86 22.64 -4.43
CA VAL A 150 2.57 22.33 -3.20
C VAL A 150 2.77 20.83 -3.16
N ALA A 151 4.01 20.36 -3.08
CA ALA A 151 4.34 18.94 -3.06
C ALA A 151 4.88 18.53 -1.69
N ALA A 152 4.65 17.27 -1.28
CA ALA A 152 5.27 16.70 -0.09
C ALA A 152 5.88 15.33 -0.39
N THR A 153 6.94 15.00 0.34
CA THR A 153 7.61 13.71 0.24
C THR A 153 8.22 13.29 1.57
N ASN A 154 8.30 11.99 1.79
CA ASN A 154 9.06 11.34 2.87
C ASN A 154 10.33 10.66 2.34
N VAL A 155 10.51 10.61 1.01
CA VAL A 155 11.65 9.98 0.35
C VAL A 155 12.84 10.93 0.33
N ASN A 156 14.06 10.37 0.46
CA ASN A 156 15.28 11.11 0.18
C ASN A 156 15.40 11.35 -1.33
N MET A 157 15.08 12.57 -1.76
CA MET A 157 15.02 12.93 -3.18
C MET A 157 16.36 12.77 -3.89
N MET A 158 17.49 13.03 -3.20
CA MET A 158 18.83 12.88 -3.80
C MET A 158 19.13 11.41 -4.13
N ASN A 159 18.76 10.50 -3.22
CA ASN A 159 18.91 9.07 -3.47
C ASN A 159 17.97 8.61 -4.60
N ALA A 160 16.73 9.08 -4.61
CA ALA A 160 15.78 8.74 -5.67
C ALA A 160 16.23 9.21 -7.06
N ILE A 161 16.89 10.37 -7.15
CA ILE A 161 17.50 10.88 -8.40
C ILE A 161 18.68 10.01 -8.81
N GLN A 162 19.58 9.64 -7.89
CA GLN A 162 20.72 8.77 -8.17
C GLN A 162 20.29 7.38 -8.65
N GLU A 163 19.19 6.85 -8.10
CA GLU A 163 18.61 5.57 -8.50
C GLU A 163 17.78 5.64 -9.81
N GLY A 164 17.65 6.83 -10.40
CA GLY A 164 16.85 7.04 -11.60
C GLY A 164 15.34 6.91 -11.40
N LYS A 165 14.85 6.91 -10.16
CA LYS A 165 13.42 6.86 -9.82
C LYS A 165 12.73 8.21 -9.89
N PHE A 166 13.50 9.30 -9.73
CA PHE A 166 12.98 10.65 -9.80
C PHE A 166 13.84 11.51 -10.73
N ARG A 167 13.19 12.38 -11.50
CA ARG A 167 13.89 13.27 -12.46
C ARG A 167 14.46 14.47 -11.74
N GLU A 168 15.69 14.79 -12.03
CA GLU A 168 16.41 15.93 -11.47
C GLU A 168 15.79 17.29 -11.86
N ASP A 169 15.33 17.42 -13.11
CA ASP A 169 14.69 18.65 -13.61
C ASP A 169 13.38 18.94 -12.85
N LEU A 170 12.54 17.94 -12.63
CA LEU A 170 11.32 18.06 -11.84
C LEU A 170 11.62 18.44 -10.39
N TYR A 171 12.66 17.81 -9.78
CA TYR A 171 13.06 18.13 -8.42
C TYR A 171 13.38 19.62 -8.26
N TYR A 172 14.25 20.18 -9.13
CA TYR A 172 14.59 21.61 -9.03
C TYR A 172 13.39 22.53 -9.28
N ARG A 173 12.44 22.11 -10.11
CA ARG A 173 11.23 22.89 -10.37
C ARG A 173 10.23 22.87 -9.21
N LEU A 174 10.11 21.74 -8.49
CA LEU A 174 9.30 21.61 -7.28
C LEU A 174 9.96 22.28 -6.08
N ASN A 175 11.27 22.14 -5.93
CA ASN A 175 12.06 22.61 -4.79
C ASN A 175 12.49 24.07 -4.92
N THR A 176 11.58 24.95 -5.37
CA THR A 176 11.86 26.39 -5.38
C THR A 176 11.95 26.96 -3.97
N VAL A 177 11.05 26.50 -3.07
CA VAL A 177 11.13 26.74 -1.63
C VAL A 177 10.95 25.42 -0.90
N GLN A 178 11.94 25.06 -0.07
CA GLN A 178 11.89 23.87 0.77
C GLN A 178 11.40 24.19 2.17
N VAL A 179 10.48 23.38 2.68
CA VAL A 179 9.99 23.41 4.06
C VAL A 179 10.24 22.07 4.71
N ASP A 180 11.10 22.03 5.73
CA ASP A 180 11.48 20.82 6.43
C ASP A 180 10.63 20.63 7.68
N MET A 181 9.90 19.52 7.76
CA MET A 181 9.12 19.15 8.93
C MET A 181 9.94 18.23 9.84
N PRO A 182 10.26 18.70 11.09
CA PRO A 182 11.10 17.92 12.00
C PRO A 182 10.38 16.65 12.46
N PRO A 183 11.11 15.50 12.58
CA PRO A 183 10.56 14.30 13.17
C PRO A 183 10.30 14.47 14.67
N LEU A 184 9.41 13.66 15.23
CA LEU A 184 8.95 13.80 16.62
C LEU A 184 10.09 13.61 17.64
N ARG A 185 11.05 12.72 17.34
CA ARG A 185 12.23 12.47 18.20
C ARG A 185 13.14 13.69 18.40
N GLU A 186 13.12 14.67 17.49
CA GLU A 186 13.87 15.92 17.63
C GLU A 186 13.14 16.96 18.46
N ARG A 187 11.81 16.85 18.59
CA ARG A 187 10.97 17.79 19.35
C ARG A 187 10.37 17.14 20.60
N LYS A 188 11.26 16.57 21.44
CA LYS A 188 10.89 15.82 22.64
C LYS A 188 9.93 16.55 23.58
N GLY A 189 10.16 17.86 23.79
CA GLY A 189 9.29 18.68 24.63
C GLY A 189 7.86 18.85 24.10
N ASP A 190 7.63 18.61 22.81
CA ASP A 190 6.28 18.64 22.21
C ASP A 190 5.53 17.32 22.39
N ILE A 191 6.22 16.19 22.73
CA ILE A 191 5.62 14.85 22.83
C ILE A 191 4.55 14.83 23.91
N HIS A 192 4.88 15.28 25.12
CA HIS A 192 3.94 15.30 26.24
C HIS A 192 2.75 16.25 25.97
N LEU A 193 2.99 17.40 25.32
CA LEU A 193 1.92 18.31 24.92
C LEU A 193 0.94 17.68 23.93
N LEU A 194 1.48 16.97 22.94
CA LEU A 194 0.69 16.22 21.94
C LEU A 194 -0.08 15.08 22.61
N PHE A 195 0.58 14.31 23.49
CA PHE A 195 -0.09 13.24 24.25
C PHE A 195 -1.30 13.77 25.00
N ARG A 196 -1.09 14.83 25.79
CA ARG A 196 -2.16 15.45 26.58
C ARG A 196 -3.33 15.92 25.72
N LYS A 197 -3.03 16.56 24.60
CA LYS A 197 -4.10 17.01 23.66
C LYS A 197 -4.87 15.83 23.10
N PHE A 198 -4.20 14.77 22.65
CA PHE A 198 -4.88 13.58 22.14
C PHE A 198 -5.67 12.87 23.23
N ALA A 199 -5.15 12.79 24.45
CA ALA A 199 -5.87 12.22 25.59
C ALA A 199 -7.19 12.95 25.86
N ILE A 200 -7.19 14.29 25.83
CA ILE A 200 -8.41 15.11 25.97
C ILE A 200 -9.36 14.85 24.79
N ASP A 201 -8.86 14.94 23.53
CA ASP A 201 -9.68 14.77 22.35
C ASP A 201 -10.37 13.40 22.28
N PHE A 202 -9.64 12.34 22.68
CA PHE A 202 -10.21 10.98 22.71
C PHE A 202 -11.14 10.75 23.90
N ALA A 203 -10.83 11.35 25.08
CA ALA A 203 -11.71 11.33 26.24
C ALA A 203 -13.08 11.94 25.90
N GLU A 204 -13.10 13.09 25.23
CA GLU A 204 -14.33 13.72 24.73
C GLU A 204 -15.05 12.85 23.68
N LYS A 205 -14.30 12.35 22.67
CA LYS A 205 -14.84 11.53 21.58
C LYS A 205 -15.53 10.26 22.08
N TYR A 206 -14.90 9.58 23.04
CA TYR A 206 -15.38 8.29 23.57
C TYR A 206 -16.17 8.42 24.87
N ARG A 207 -16.34 9.64 25.41
CA ARG A 207 -17.01 9.93 26.70
C ARG A 207 -16.37 9.16 27.86
N MET A 208 -15.07 9.13 27.88
CA MET A 208 -14.25 8.45 28.89
C MET A 208 -13.47 9.48 29.71
N PRO A 209 -13.04 9.17 30.95
CA PRO A 209 -12.13 10.04 31.68
C PRO A 209 -10.77 10.17 30.98
N GLU A 210 -10.14 11.33 31.11
CA GLU A 210 -8.84 11.66 30.52
C GLU A 210 -7.71 10.73 31.06
N LEU A 211 -6.77 10.34 30.18
CA LEU A 211 -5.56 9.64 30.57
C LEU A 211 -4.50 10.61 31.05
N ILE A 212 -3.89 10.27 32.19
CA ILE A 212 -2.81 11.07 32.80
C ILE A 212 -1.57 10.17 32.94
N LEU A 213 -0.41 10.70 32.52
CA LEU A 213 0.87 10.01 32.65
C LEU A 213 1.51 10.38 34.03
N THR A 214 2.17 9.40 34.66
CA THR A 214 3.10 9.71 35.73
C THR A 214 4.38 10.37 35.20
N GLU A 215 5.14 11.06 36.05
CA GLU A 215 6.39 11.70 35.60
C GLU A 215 7.39 10.71 35.01
N ASP A 216 7.46 9.49 35.50
CA ASP A 216 8.30 8.43 34.96
C ASP A 216 7.82 7.98 33.59
N ALA A 217 6.50 7.89 33.39
CA ALA A 217 5.92 7.59 32.10
C ALA A 217 6.17 8.70 31.06
N VAL A 218 6.14 9.97 31.46
CA VAL A 218 6.51 11.10 30.59
C VAL A 218 7.95 10.97 30.14
N ARG A 219 8.90 10.72 31.07
CA ARG A 219 10.33 10.55 30.73
C ARG A 219 10.54 9.36 29.79
N TYR A 220 9.83 8.25 30.03
CA TYR A 220 9.88 7.09 29.15
C TYR A 220 9.35 7.42 27.75
N LEU A 221 8.22 8.10 27.65
CA LEU A 221 7.60 8.52 26.39
C LEU A 221 8.51 9.44 25.57
N GLU A 222 9.15 10.43 26.21
CA GLU A 222 10.08 11.38 25.58
C GLU A 222 11.39 10.71 25.13
N GLY A 223 11.74 9.57 25.72
CA GLY A 223 12.89 8.76 25.34
C GLY A 223 12.67 7.91 24.08
N TYR A 224 11.44 7.68 23.67
CA TYR A 224 11.13 6.81 22.56
C TYR A 224 11.30 7.51 21.20
N SER A 225 11.75 6.77 20.19
CA SER A 225 12.13 7.31 18.87
C SER A 225 10.97 7.70 17.97
N PHE A 226 9.78 7.13 18.18
CA PHE A 226 8.57 7.34 17.37
C PHE A 226 8.81 7.27 15.85
N PRO A 227 9.15 6.11 15.28
CA PRO A 227 9.38 5.98 13.83
C PRO A 227 8.15 6.37 12.99
N GLY A 228 6.93 6.21 13.51
CA GLY A 228 5.69 6.69 12.90
C GLY A 228 5.27 8.11 13.35
N ASN A 229 6.15 8.83 14.04
CA ASN A 229 5.98 10.21 14.44
C ASN A 229 4.63 10.49 15.18
N VAL A 230 3.97 11.59 14.86
CA VAL A 230 2.71 12.03 15.50
C VAL A 230 1.57 11.05 15.22
N ARG A 231 1.57 10.39 14.05
CA ARG A 231 0.56 9.37 13.73
C ARG A 231 0.65 8.17 14.68
N GLN A 232 1.86 7.71 14.98
CA GLN A 232 2.08 6.62 15.95
C GLN A 232 1.68 7.05 17.36
N LEU A 233 2.10 8.23 17.81
CA LEU A 233 1.73 8.75 19.12
C LEU A 233 0.20 8.87 19.26
N ARG A 234 -0.49 9.37 18.26
CA ARG A 234 -1.95 9.48 18.24
C ARG A 234 -2.63 8.12 18.37
N ASN A 235 -2.19 7.13 17.60
CA ASN A 235 -2.73 5.77 17.67
C ASN A 235 -2.49 5.13 19.04
N LEU A 236 -1.30 5.33 19.61
CA LEU A 236 -0.96 4.88 20.96
C LEU A 236 -1.95 5.43 21.99
N VAL A 237 -2.18 6.75 21.98
CA VAL A 237 -3.09 7.41 22.93
C VAL A 237 -4.52 6.93 22.72
N GLU A 238 -4.98 6.79 21.48
CA GLU A 238 -6.32 6.29 21.15
C GLU A 238 -6.52 4.86 21.69
N GLN A 239 -5.56 3.97 21.44
CA GLN A 239 -5.58 2.59 21.93
C GLN A 239 -5.65 2.54 23.45
N MET A 240 -4.77 3.27 24.14
CA MET A 240 -4.74 3.32 25.61
C MET A 240 -6.05 3.90 26.17
N THR A 241 -6.64 4.92 25.54
CA THR A 241 -7.90 5.52 26.01
C THR A 241 -9.03 4.50 26.03
N VAL A 242 -9.06 3.58 25.05
CA VAL A 242 -10.13 2.57 24.94
C VAL A 242 -9.87 1.35 25.83
N VAL A 243 -8.61 0.90 25.94
CA VAL A 243 -8.26 -0.39 26.57
C VAL A 243 -8.02 -0.24 28.08
N GLU A 244 -7.43 0.89 28.53
CA GLU A 244 -7.04 1.04 29.91
C GLU A 244 -8.21 1.35 30.84
N GLN A 245 -8.28 0.60 31.95
CA GLN A 245 -9.24 0.86 33.02
C GLN A 245 -8.70 1.92 33.98
N SER A 246 -7.41 1.85 34.32
CA SER A 246 -6.73 2.87 35.14
C SER A 246 -6.46 4.10 34.25
N ARG A 247 -6.83 5.27 34.77
CA ARG A 247 -6.61 6.54 34.04
C ARG A 247 -5.25 7.17 34.32
N THR A 248 -4.55 6.67 35.35
CA THR A 248 -3.16 7.06 35.63
C THR A 248 -2.24 5.96 35.09
N ILE A 249 -1.40 6.31 34.13
CA ILE A 249 -0.53 5.37 33.43
C ILE A 249 0.90 5.51 33.96
N SER A 250 1.45 4.41 34.47
CA SER A 250 2.84 4.30 34.89
C SER A 250 3.77 3.99 33.70
N ALA A 251 5.09 4.15 33.92
CA ALA A 251 6.08 3.81 32.89
C ALA A 251 6.05 2.31 32.50
N GLU A 252 5.81 1.42 33.48
CA GLU A 252 5.69 -0.03 33.24
C GLU A 252 4.51 -0.34 32.35
N ARG A 253 3.36 0.28 32.62
CA ARG A 253 2.16 0.08 31.82
C ARG A 253 2.30 0.65 30.43
N LEU A 254 2.94 1.84 30.29
CA LEU A 254 3.24 2.45 29.01
C LEU A 254 4.18 1.57 28.16
N ALA A 255 5.15 0.89 28.79
CA ALA A 255 6.08 0.00 28.11
C ALA A 255 5.40 -1.21 27.45
N GLU A 256 4.23 -1.64 27.91
CA GLU A 256 3.46 -2.72 27.28
C GLU A 256 2.87 -2.30 25.92
N TYR A 257 2.61 -1.01 25.71
CA TYR A 257 2.05 -0.45 24.48
C TYR A 257 3.12 0.02 23.48
N ILE A 258 4.29 0.37 23.98
CA ILE A 258 5.40 0.79 23.14
C ILE A 258 6.21 -0.47 22.85
N PRO A 259 6.32 -0.91 21.58
CA PRO A 259 7.17 -2.03 21.23
C PRO A 259 8.55 -1.76 21.82
N ALA A 260 9.05 -2.67 22.69
CA ALA A 260 10.45 -2.64 23.07
C ALA A 260 11.23 -2.50 21.77
N ASP A 261 12.18 -1.55 21.72
CA ASP A 261 13.05 -1.33 20.57
C ASP A 261 13.72 -2.67 20.21
N ASN A 262 12.98 -3.53 19.58
CA ASN A 262 13.54 -4.55 18.73
C ASN A 262 14.17 -3.70 17.63
N ARG A 263 15.39 -3.27 17.90
CA ARG A 263 16.35 -2.92 16.88
C ARG A 263 16.18 -4.02 15.84
N LEU A 264 15.41 -3.75 14.80
CA LEU A 264 15.66 -4.43 13.53
C LEU A 264 17.17 -4.40 13.44
N PRO A 265 17.85 -5.56 13.32
CA PRO A 265 19.30 -5.58 13.34
C PRO A 265 19.71 -4.42 12.46
N ALA A 266 20.41 -3.45 13.08
CA ALA A 266 20.86 -2.27 12.36
C ALA A 266 21.56 -2.85 11.15
N VAL A 267 21.03 -2.59 9.96
CA VAL A 267 21.77 -2.80 8.73
C VAL A 267 22.99 -1.90 8.94
N SER A 268 24.04 -2.51 9.47
CA SER A 268 25.30 -1.83 9.68
C SER A 268 25.73 -1.43 8.28
N ASN A 269 25.58 -0.14 7.96
CA ASN A 269 26.22 0.49 6.82
C ASN A 269 27.73 0.33 6.98
N HIS A 270 28.24 -0.87 6.75
CA HIS A 270 29.61 -1.09 6.40
C HIS A 270 29.74 -0.91 4.88
N SER A 271 30.17 0.33 4.56
CA SER A 271 31.05 0.67 3.44
C SER A 271 31.05 -0.28 2.24
N LYS A 272 30.51 0.27 1.13
CA LYS A 272 31.00 0.09 -0.25
C LYS A 272 31.82 -1.17 -0.53
N SER A 273 31.20 -2.19 -1.07
CA SER A 273 31.77 -2.94 -2.19
C SER A 273 30.69 -3.80 -2.85
N ASN A 274 30.47 -3.54 -4.13
CA ASN A 274 29.90 -4.37 -5.20
C ASN A 274 28.61 -5.18 -4.99
N ASN A 275 27.59 -4.71 -5.71
CA ASN A 275 26.51 -5.48 -6.39
C ASN A 275 26.54 -7.01 -6.14
N ASN A 276 25.67 -7.50 -5.26
CA ASN A 276 24.97 -8.81 -5.29
C ASN A 276 24.37 -9.22 -3.93
N SER A 277 24.13 -8.31 -2.96
CA SER A 277 23.78 -8.67 -1.58
C SER A 277 22.28 -8.65 -1.22
N ASP A 278 21.41 -8.12 -2.05
CA ASP A 278 19.96 -8.05 -1.68
C ASP A 278 19.25 -9.41 -1.80
N PHE A 279 19.70 -10.27 -2.72
CA PHE A 279 19.17 -11.64 -2.86
C PHE A 279 19.65 -12.62 -1.78
N SER A 280 20.72 -12.31 -1.04
CA SER A 280 21.20 -13.20 0.03
C SER A 280 20.41 -13.03 1.32
N SER A 281 20.02 -11.82 1.70
CA SER A 281 19.26 -11.58 2.93
C SER A 281 17.79 -12.07 2.83
N GLU A 282 17.15 -11.94 1.68
CA GLU A 282 15.81 -12.53 1.48
C GLU A 282 15.85 -14.05 1.49
N ARG A 283 16.89 -14.66 0.92
CA ARG A 283 17.10 -16.11 1.00
C ARG A 283 17.36 -16.58 2.44
N GLU A 284 18.13 -15.84 3.21
CA GLU A 284 18.44 -16.18 4.59
C GLU A 284 17.18 -16.12 5.49
N ILE A 285 16.34 -15.11 5.30
CA ILE A 285 15.05 -15.00 5.99
C ILE A 285 14.12 -16.14 5.56
N MET A 286 14.06 -16.47 4.27
CA MET A 286 13.25 -17.56 3.76
C MET A 286 13.73 -18.93 4.27
N TYR A 287 15.07 -19.16 4.34
CA TYR A 287 15.62 -20.38 4.93
C TYR A 287 15.32 -20.47 6.43
N LYS A 288 15.36 -19.36 7.18
CA LYS A 288 15.01 -19.34 8.60
C LYS A 288 13.54 -19.70 8.82
N ILE A 289 12.63 -19.11 8.05
CA ILE A 289 11.20 -19.44 8.11
C ILE A 289 10.96 -20.92 7.76
N LEU A 290 11.61 -21.44 6.71
CA LEU A 290 11.50 -22.86 6.33
C LEU A 290 12.06 -23.78 7.40
N PHE A 291 13.12 -23.37 8.10
CA PHE A 291 13.72 -24.15 9.18
C PHE A 291 12.84 -24.18 10.42
N ASP A 292 12.24 -23.05 10.79
CA ASP A 292 11.28 -22.94 11.90
C ASP A 292 10.02 -23.76 11.59
N MET A 293 9.46 -23.68 10.39
CA MET A 293 8.32 -24.52 9.96
C MET A 293 8.67 -26.03 9.99
N ARG A 294 9.90 -26.40 9.64
CA ARG A 294 10.35 -27.80 9.71
C ARG A 294 10.43 -28.29 11.15
N ASN A 295 10.89 -27.45 12.08
CA ASN A 295 10.92 -27.77 13.50
C ASN A 295 9.51 -27.92 14.06
N ASP A 296 8.59 -26.99 13.75
CA ASP A 296 7.19 -27.05 14.17
C ASP A 296 6.49 -28.33 13.66
N ILE A 297 6.76 -28.73 12.40
CA ILE A 297 6.25 -29.97 11.83
C ILE A 297 6.84 -31.20 12.55
N ASN A 298 8.11 -31.17 12.94
CA ASN A 298 8.73 -32.26 13.68
C ASN A 298 8.16 -32.37 15.12
N ASP A 299 7.92 -31.24 15.78
CA ASP A 299 7.30 -31.21 17.10
C ASP A 299 5.84 -31.71 17.05
N LEU A 300 5.07 -31.32 16.03
CA LEU A 300 3.73 -31.85 15.78
C LEU A 300 3.76 -33.38 15.51
N LYS A 301 4.76 -33.87 14.75
CA LYS A 301 4.94 -35.31 14.53
C LYS A 301 5.26 -36.05 15.83
N SER A 302 6.11 -35.49 16.70
CA SER A 302 6.43 -36.10 17.98
C SER A 302 5.21 -36.15 18.91
N LEU A 303 4.43 -35.06 19.00
CA LEU A 303 3.18 -35.01 19.76
C LEU A 303 2.12 -35.98 19.24
N THR A 304 1.96 -36.08 17.92
CA THR A 304 1.03 -37.08 17.34
C THR A 304 1.48 -38.53 17.62
N SER A 305 2.81 -38.79 17.60
CA SER A 305 3.36 -40.11 17.97
C SER A 305 3.11 -40.46 19.42
N GLU A 306 3.26 -39.48 20.36
CA GLU A 306 2.94 -39.69 21.78
C GLU A 306 1.44 -39.91 22.03
N LEU A 307 0.58 -39.16 21.33
CA LEU A 307 -0.88 -39.32 21.42
C LEU A 307 -1.32 -40.69 20.88
N ILE A 308 -0.69 -41.19 19.82
CA ILE A 308 -0.95 -42.53 19.27
C ILE A 308 -0.48 -43.62 20.24
N LYS A 309 0.67 -43.47 20.91
CA LYS A 309 1.19 -44.40 21.92
C LYS A 309 0.33 -44.43 23.19
N ASN A 310 -0.26 -43.31 23.58
CA ASN A 310 -1.09 -43.21 24.79
C ASN A 310 -2.56 -43.62 24.57
N ARG A 311 -3.02 -43.81 23.35
CA ARG A 311 -4.30 -44.45 23.02
C ARG A 311 -4.11 -45.97 23.03
N GLY A 312 -4.35 -46.60 24.17
CA GLY A 312 -4.31 -48.06 24.32
C GLY A 312 -5.18 -48.78 23.27
N THR A 313 -4.62 -49.81 22.67
CA THR A 313 -5.20 -50.92 21.88
C THR A 313 -6.61 -50.69 21.31
N GLY A 314 -6.78 -49.75 20.40
CA GLY A 314 -7.91 -49.67 19.49
C GLY A 314 -7.39 -49.95 18.06
N GLU A 315 -8.01 -50.85 17.33
CA GLU A 315 -7.66 -51.17 15.95
C GLU A 315 -7.78 -49.91 15.07
N PHE A 316 -6.66 -49.47 14.47
CA PHE A 316 -6.65 -48.37 13.51
C PHE A 316 -7.30 -48.80 12.20
N SER A 317 -8.16 -48.00 11.64
CA SER A 317 -8.73 -48.22 10.32
C SER A 317 -7.62 -48.27 9.24
N MET A 318 -7.85 -49.00 8.15
CA MET A 318 -6.87 -49.09 7.04
C MET A 318 -6.43 -47.71 6.50
N HIS A 319 -7.29 -46.68 6.61
CA HIS A 319 -7.02 -45.33 6.17
C HIS A 319 -6.08 -44.59 7.15
N GLU A 320 -6.27 -44.80 8.45
CA GLU A 320 -5.41 -44.21 9.50
C GLU A 320 -4.02 -44.84 9.49
N GLN A 321 -3.91 -46.17 9.29
CA GLN A 321 -2.62 -46.84 9.13
C GLN A 321 -1.83 -46.35 7.92
N ASN A 322 -2.49 -46.09 6.80
CA ASN A 322 -1.84 -45.51 5.61
C ASN A 322 -1.35 -44.08 5.83
N LEU A 323 -2.09 -43.26 6.58
CA LEU A 323 -1.67 -41.92 6.96
C LEU A 323 -0.47 -41.92 7.93
N ILE A 324 -0.48 -42.80 8.92
CA ILE A 324 0.62 -43.00 9.88
C ILE A 324 1.89 -43.43 9.14
N ASN A 325 1.81 -44.42 8.27
CA ASN A 325 2.94 -44.84 7.47
C ASN A 325 3.50 -43.77 6.56
N ARG A 326 2.65 -42.89 6.00
CA ARG A 326 3.05 -41.78 5.15
C ARG A 326 3.73 -40.63 5.91
N ILE A 327 3.39 -40.43 7.19
CA ILE A 327 3.94 -39.38 8.04
C ILE A 327 5.26 -39.80 8.71
N PHE A 328 5.39 -41.09 9.06
CA PHE A 328 6.50 -41.61 9.86
C PHE A 328 7.51 -42.49 9.12
N THR A 329 7.30 -42.84 7.82
CA THR A 329 8.37 -43.41 7.00
C THR A 329 9.38 -42.35 6.61
N PRO A 330 10.64 -42.44 7.08
CA PRO A 330 11.68 -41.55 6.57
C PRO A 330 11.98 -42.01 5.12
N GLU A 331 11.73 -41.15 4.14
CA GLU A 331 12.34 -41.31 2.82
C GLU A 331 13.85 -41.16 3.00
N VAL A 332 14.50 -42.30 3.03
CA VAL A 332 15.97 -42.37 2.88
C VAL A 332 16.28 -42.08 1.41
N SER A 333 16.29 -40.84 1.06
CA SER A 333 16.90 -40.34 -0.17
C SER A 333 18.29 -39.82 0.18
N SER A 334 19.27 -40.70 0.05
CA SER A 334 20.66 -40.35 -0.03
C SER A 334 20.91 -39.55 -1.32
N THR A 335 20.76 -38.24 -1.25
CA THR A 335 21.30 -37.32 -2.27
C THR A 335 22.00 -36.18 -1.57
N ASN A 336 23.31 -36.10 -1.80
CA ASN A 336 24.19 -35.02 -1.38
C ASN A 336 23.61 -33.63 -1.76
N PRO A 337 23.66 -32.62 -0.87
CA PRO A 337 23.14 -31.28 -1.15
C PRO A 337 23.93 -30.48 -2.18
N SER A 338 24.93 -31.08 -2.84
CA SER A 338 25.80 -30.40 -3.82
C SER A 338 25.35 -30.50 -5.28
N SER A 339 24.26 -31.18 -5.60
CA SER A 339 23.86 -31.45 -7.01
C SER A 339 22.58 -30.76 -7.51
N LEU A 340 22.00 -29.79 -6.76
CA LEU A 340 20.77 -29.09 -7.15
C LEU A 340 20.94 -27.62 -7.56
N LEU A 341 22.11 -27.21 -8.03
CA LEU A 341 22.34 -25.83 -8.48
C LEU A 341 23.09 -25.76 -9.83
N TYR A 342 22.72 -26.57 -10.82
CA TYR A 342 23.09 -26.27 -12.20
C TYR A 342 21.87 -26.45 -13.11
N PHE A 343 21.11 -25.38 -13.30
CA PHE A 343 20.40 -25.15 -14.54
C PHE A 343 21.34 -24.33 -15.43
N GLU A 344 22.15 -25.04 -16.21
CA GLU A 344 22.81 -24.45 -17.35
C GLU A 344 21.77 -24.09 -18.41
N THR A 345 21.62 -22.80 -18.68
CA THR A 345 20.95 -22.31 -19.89
C THR A 345 21.96 -22.45 -21.03
N PRO A 346 21.67 -23.20 -22.09
CA PRO A 346 22.53 -23.20 -23.28
C PRO A 346 22.47 -21.84 -23.98
N PRO A 347 23.56 -21.36 -24.60
CA PRO A 347 23.61 -20.09 -25.31
C PRO A 347 22.68 -20.12 -26.52
N ALA A 348 21.86 -19.09 -26.68
CA ALA A 348 20.99 -18.90 -27.83
C ALA A 348 21.84 -18.61 -29.08
N GLU A 349 21.94 -19.57 -29.99
CA GLU A 349 22.35 -19.34 -31.36
C GLU A 349 21.21 -18.64 -32.11
N ILE A 350 21.53 -17.48 -32.68
CA ILE A 350 20.66 -16.72 -33.57
C ILE A 350 20.62 -17.47 -34.90
N GLN A 351 19.51 -18.17 -35.20
CA GLN A 351 19.22 -18.69 -36.53
C GLN A 351 18.11 -17.87 -37.16
N ASN A 352 18.38 -17.44 -38.39
CA ASN A 352 17.53 -16.63 -39.27
C ASN A 352 16.18 -17.29 -39.58
N PRO A 353 15.11 -16.51 -39.83
CA PRO A 353 13.79 -17.06 -40.13
C PRO A 353 13.76 -17.69 -41.52
N THR A 354 13.48 -18.99 -41.54
CA THR A 354 13.20 -19.73 -42.81
C THR A 354 11.73 -19.54 -43.15
N ILE A 355 11.49 -19.06 -44.34
CA ILE A 355 10.16 -18.89 -44.95
C ILE A 355 9.63 -20.29 -45.30
N ILE A 356 8.54 -20.73 -44.66
CA ILE A 356 7.84 -21.97 -44.98
C ILE A 356 6.88 -21.68 -46.14
N THR A 357 7.12 -22.30 -47.30
CA THR A 357 6.26 -22.30 -48.45
C THR A 357 5.18 -23.39 -48.35
N ARG A 358 4.07 -23.13 -49.02
CA ARG A 358 2.74 -23.75 -48.92
C ARG A 358 2.62 -25.22 -49.41
N SER A 359 3.70 -26.00 -49.47
CA SER A 359 3.73 -27.36 -50.07
C SER A 359 3.84 -28.54 -49.08
N ASP A 360 3.90 -28.30 -47.76
CA ASP A 360 4.11 -29.38 -46.79
C ASP A 360 2.86 -29.74 -45.97
N MET A 361 1.67 -29.50 -46.49
CA MET A 361 0.39 -29.80 -45.82
C MET A 361 -0.36 -31.00 -46.42
N GLU A 362 0.32 -32.01 -46.91
CA GLU A 362 -0.33 -33.28 -47.28
C GLU A 362 0.51 -34.44 -46.76
N ASN A 363 0.16 -34.93 -45.56
CA ASN A 363 0.37 -36.30 -45.06
C ASN A 363 0.27 -36.36 -43.54
N TYR A 364 -0.93 -36.33 -42.99
CA TYR A 364 -1.29 -36.98 -41.73
C TYR A 364 -2.82 -37.19 -41.66
N ASN A 365 -3.29 -38.19 -42.41
CA ASN A 365 -4.56 -38.84 -42.16
C ASN A 365 -4.23 -40.27 -41.72
N ASN A 366 -4.65 -40.62 -40.52
CA ASN A 366 -4.94 -41.90 -39.92
C ASN A 366 -4.29 -42.10 -38.55
N ILE A 367 -5.02 -41.77 -37.48
CA ILE A 367 -5.02 -42.53 -36.21
C ILE A 367 -6.44 -42.45 -35.63
N GLU A 368 -6.94 -43.62 -35.26
CA GLU A 368 -8.29 -43.95 -34.82
C GLU A 368 -8.74 -43.26 -33.52
N ASP A 369 -10.05 -43.10 -33.41
CA ASP A 369 -10.82 -42.50 -32.32
C ASP A 369 -10.51 -43.14 -30.95
N ILE A 370 -10.03 -42.33 -30.01
CA ILE A 370 -10.18 -42.58 -28.57
C ILE A 370 -10.91 -41.37 -28.01
N GLU A 371 -12.16 -41.58 -27.61
CA GLU A 371 -12.98 -40.62 -26.89
C GLU A 371 -12.30 -40.25 -25.55
N LEU A 372 -11.73 -39.06 -25.51
CA LEU A 372 -11.35 -38.37 -24.26
C LEU A 372 -12.40 -37.30 -23.99
N GLU A 373 -13.11 -37.42 -22.86
CA GLU A 373 -13.96 -36.35 -22.32
C GLU A 373 -13.19 -35.05 -22.30
N GLU A 374 -13.58 -34.09 -23.14
CA GLU A 374 -13.02 -32.77 -23.17
C GLU A 374 -13.34 -31.98 -21.89
N ALA A 375 -12.36 -31.84 -21.02
CA ALA A 375 -12.38 -30.80 -19.99
C ALA A 375 -12.40 -29.44 -20.69
N ARG A 376 -13.54 -28.76 -20.65
CA ARG A 376 -13.70 -27.41 -21.19
C ARG A 376 -12.76 -26.46 -20.43
N PRO A 377 -12.03 -25.57 -21.13
CA PRO A 377 -11.18 -24.58 -20.46
C PRO A 377 -12.06 -23.65 -19.59
N GLU A 378 -11.79 -23.64 -18.28
CA GLU A 378 -12.45 -22.70 -17.37
C GLU A 378 -12.12 -21.27 -17.77
N SER A 379 -13.14 -20.56 -18.25
CA SER A 379 -12.98 -19.14 -18.58
C SER A 379 -12.85 -18.34 -17.26
N LEU A 380 -11.76 -17.59 -17.08
CA LEU A 380 -11.52 -16.73 -15.94
C LEU A 380 -12.43 -15.47 -15.91
N SER A 381 -13.42 -15.38 -16.78
CA SER A 381 -14.42 -14.31 -16.79
C SER A 381 -15.41 -14.47 -15.65
N LEU A 382 -15.42 -13.51 -14.70
CA LEU A 382 -16.39 -13.47 -13.59
C LEU A 382 -17.84 -13.56 -14.06
N GLN A 383 -18.17 -12.99 -15.21
CA GLN A 383 -19.51 -13.02 -15.77
C GLN A 383 -19.91 -14.41 -16.26
N ASN A 384 -19.00 -15.15 -16.89
CA ASN A 384 -19.24 -16.51 -17.35
C ASN A 384 -19.34 -17.47 -16.16
N ASN A 385 -18.48 -17.35 -15.17
CA ASN A 385 -18.54 -18.14 -13.96
C ASN A 385 -19.85 -17.88 -13.16
N GLU A 386 -20.29 -16.63 -13.08
CA GLU A 386 -21.54 -16.28 -12.42
C GLU A 386 -22.76 -16.87 -13.14
N ARG A 387 -22.76 -16.82 -14.48
CA ARG A 387 -23.80 -17.45 -15.31
C ARG A 387 -23.87 -18.95 -15.08
N ASP A 388 -22.72 -19.63 -15.11
CA ASP A 388 -22.63 -21.08 -14.93
C ASP A 388 -23.07 -21.51 -13.52
N LEU A 389 -22.76 -20.73 -12.50
CA LEU A 389 -23.21 -20.96 -11.13
C LEU A 389 -24.74 -20.82 -11.00
N ILE A 390 -25.35 -19.82 -11.67
CA ILE A 390 -26.79 -19.63 -11.68
C ILE A 390 -27.49 -20.81 -12.39
N ILE A 391 -26.95 -21.28 -13.53
CA ILE A 391 -27.51 -22.42 -14.25
C ILE A 391 -27.45 -23.68 -13.38
N LYS A 392 -26.29 -24.00 -12.80
CA LYS A 392 -26.10 -25.15 -11.92
C LYS A 392 -27.05 -25.13 -10.70
N ALA A 393 -27.25 -23.96 -10.09
CA ALA A 393 -28.16 -23.81 -8.95
C ALA A 393 -29.64 -23.99 -9.35
N LEU A 394 -30.03 -23.53 -10.53
CA LEU A 394 -31.40 -23.71 -11.04
C LEU A 394 -31.65 -25.18 -11.41
N GLU A 395 -30.72 -25.86 -12.07
CA GLU A 395 -30.80 -27.29 -12.39
C GLU A 395 -30.89 -28.16 -11.13
N LYS A 396 -30.03 -27.92 -10.14
CA LYS A 396 -30.02 -28.65 -8.87
C LYS A 396 -31.32 -28.53 -8.10
N HIS A 397 -32.01 -27.42 -8.19
CA HIS A 397 -33.30 -27.19 -7.51
C HIS A 397 -34.53 -27.30 -8.43
N ASN A 398 -34.39 -27.96 -9.59
CA ASN A 398 -35.48 -28.21 -10.54
C ASN A 398 -36.29 -26.91 -10.84
N GLY A 399 -35.60 -25.82 -11.13
CA GLY A 399 -36.20 -24.53 -11.47
C GLY A 399 -36.79 -23.76 -10.29
N ARG A 400 -36.69 -24.24 -9.04
CA ARG A 400 -37.25 -23.54 -7.85
C ARG A 400 -36.36 -22.36 -7.47
N ARG A 401 -36.69 -21.19 -7.99
CA ARG A 401 -35.93 -19.93 -7.86
C ARG A 401 -35.64 -19.52 -6.40
N ASN A 402 -36.57 -19.80 -5.47
CA ASN A 402 -36.36 -19.49 -4.05
C ASN A 402 -35.21 -20.26 -3.44
N LYS A 403 -35.15 -21.59 -3.68
CA LYS A 403 -34.08 -22.45 -3.15
C LYS A 403 -32.74 -22.19 -3.83
N ALA A 404 -32.74 -21.87 -5.13
CA ALA A 404 -31.55 -21.50 -5.87
C ALA A 404 -30.96 -20.15 -5.38
N ALA A 405 -31.80 -19.19 -5.02
CA ALA A 405 -31.37 -17.90 -4.45
C ALA A 405 -30.75 -18.08 -3.06
N ASP A 406 -31.35 -18.90 -2.21
CA ASP A 406 -30.83 -19.23 -0.87
C ASP A 406 -29.46 -19.93 -0.94
N GLU A 407 -29.28 -20.87 -1.88
CA GLU A 407 -27.99 -21.57 -2.07
C GLU A 407 -26.90 -20.65 -2.62
N LEU A 408 -27.24 -19.73 -3.50
CA LEU A 408 -26.30 -18.73 -4.04
C LEU A 408 -26.04 -17.55 -3.09
N GLY A 409 -26.71 -17.51 -1.93
CA GLY A 409 -26.57 -16.45 -0.94
C GLY A 409 -27.04 -15.08 -1.42
N ILE A 410 -27.98 -15.03 -2.41
CA ILE A 410 -28.50 -13.77 -2.98
C ILE A 410 -30.02 -13.66 -2.81
N SER A 411 -30.55 -12.43 -2.84
CA SER A 411 -32.00 -12.23 -2.77
C SER A 411 -32.71 -12.75 -4.03
N GLN A 412 -33.95 -13.24 -3.88
CA GLN A 412 -34.80 -13.67 -5.00
C GLN A 412 -34.91 -12.60 -6.10
N ARG A 413 -34.99 -11.34 -5.70
CA ARG A 413 -35.07 -10.20 -6.61
C ARG A 413 -33.78 -10.02 -7.41
N THR A 414 -32.64 -10.28 -6.78
CA THR A 414 -31.32 -10.24 -7.43
C THR A 414 -31.19 -11.38 -8.43
N LEU A 415 -31.59 -12.59 -8.05
CA LEU A 415 -31.56 -13.77 -8.93
C LEU A 415 -32.46 -13.55 -10.15
N TYR A 416 -33.68 -13.05 -9.97
CA TYR A 416 -34.60 -12.75 -11.07
C TYR A 416 -34.02 -11.75 -12.08
N ARG A 417 -33.38 -10.67 -11.58
CA ARG A 417 -32.70 -9.68 -12.43
C ARG A 417 -31.55 -10.29 -13.22
N LYS A 418 -30.77 -11.21 -12.62
CA LYS A 418 -29.65 -11.87 -13.26
C LYS A 418 -30.10 -12.92 -14.29
N ILE A 419 -31.15 -13.69 -14.02
CA ILE A 419 -31.76 -14.61 -14.99
C ILE A 419 -32.19 -13.84 -16.25
N LYS A 420 -32.83 -12.67 -16.09
CA LYS A 420 -33.22 -11.81 -17.21
C LYS A 420 -32.02 -11.18 -17.92
N GLN A 421 -30.98 -10.82 -17.19
CA GLN A 421 -29.74 -10.23 -17.74
C GLN A 421 -28.96 -11.25 -18.60
N TYR A 422 -28.97 -12.52 -18.22
CA TYR A 422 -28.25 -13.59 -18.93
C TYR A 422 -29.14 -14.38 -19.91
N ASN A 423 -30.42 -13.96 -20.13
CA ASN A 423 -31.40 -14.64 -20.98
C ASN A 423 -31.55 -16.15 -20.69
N LEU A 424 -31.67 -16.51 -19.42
CA LEU A 424 -31.83 -17.86 -18.92
C LEU A 424 -33.33 -18.20 -18.64
N GLU A 425 -34.24 -17.54 -19.32
CA GLU A 425 -35.68 -17.82 -19.24
C GLU A 425 -36.00 -18.96 -20.23
N ASP A 426 -36.16 -20.19 -19.70
CA ASP A 426 -36.99 -21.26 -20.29
C ASP A 426 -38.00 -21.72 -19.25
#